data_db09f745a1e392fa388a006282dd6ee6
#
_entry.id   db09f745a1e392fa388a006282dd6ee6
#
_cell.length_a   1.000
_cell.length_b   1.000
_cell.length_c   1.000
_cell.angle_alpha   90.00
_cell.angle_beta   90.00
_cell.angle_gamma   90.00
#
_symmetry.space_group_name_H-M   'P 1'
#
loop_
_entity.id
_entity.type
_entity.pdbx_description
1 polymer ?
#
loop_
_entity_poly.entity_id
_entity_poly.type
_entity_poly.pdbx_seq_one_letter_code
_entity_poly.pdbx_strand_id
1 'polypeptide(L)'
;MTDSHVTDARIAELRQWLAARPGDATAQFNLGCAWLAADRWADAMAAFQAALTLRPDYAAALNNIGSVLRQQGQPAQALDYYRRAAVLRPDLPGVHNNIGSALLALGRADAALAPLRTAVRLAPDNAEACNNLGGALLALDQAPEATGWFRLAVRHDPGHNQARFGLALALLAQGQFREGWEAYDQRWLDPAFTGDERRFEQPAWRGEAAVAGRTILLHAEQGLGDTLQFVRYAPLLRARGARVILQVQAPLMALLAGLADAVSERGKEPPAFDLRCPLLSLPRAFATGLDSIPADIPYLHAPPGHLSVWSARLGERTRRRIGIAVSGDASHPEDDQRSIPAAAFLTAFAGIDAELHVLQKQIRDADAPALAPLHRHDALIEDFRDTAALTALMDLVVTVDTAPAHLAGALGVPVWVLLQHGADFRWLRERTDSPWYPTARLFRQPGYGDWAAVLAQVNAALRTG
;
A
#
# COMPACT_ATOMS: atom_id res chain seq x y z
N MET A 1 27.86 4.14 19.32
CA MET A 1 28.62 5.25 19.97
C MET A 1 29.99 5.49 19.35
N THR A 2 30.64 4.53 18.69
CA THR A 2 31.97 4.67 18.03
C THR A 2 31.93 5.39 16.66
N ASP A 3 30.85 5.27 15.88
CA ASP A 3 30.77 5.88 14.53
C ASP A 3 30.58 7.42 14.53
N SER A 4 29.85 7.97 15.48
CA SER A 4 29.61 9.42 15.57
C SER A 4 30.92 10.20 15.85
N HIS A 5 31.77 9.71 16.76
CA HIS A 5 33.03 10.37 17.07
C HIS A 5 34.03 10.37 15.91
N VAL A 6 34.05 9.31 15.09
CA VAL A 6 34.89 9.21 13.90
C VAL A 6 34.42 10.21 12.84
N THR A 7 33.12 10.36 12.66
CA THR A 7 32.52 11.32 11.71
C THR A 7 32.79 12.76 12.13
N ASP A 8 32.63 13.10 13.41
CA ASP A 8 32.90 14.45 13.93
C ASP A 8 34.39 14.84 13.80
N ALA A 9 35.29 13.91 14.08
CA ALA A 9 36.73 14.13 13.90
C ALA A 9 37.07 14.39 12.42
N ARG A 10 36.47 13.64 11.49
CA ARG A 10 36.65 13.82 10.05
C ARG A 10 36.11 15.16 9.56
N ILE A 11 34.98 15.60 10.07
CA ILE A 11 34.41 16.93 9.78
C ILE A 11 35.37 18.02 10.25
N ALA A 12 35.90 17.93 11.47
CA ALA A 12 36.83 18.90 12.02
C ALA A 12 38.12 18.98 11.18
N GLU A 13 38.71 17.85 10.81
CA GLU A 13 39.89 17.74 9.93
C GLU A 13 39.67 18.44 8.58
N LEU A 14 38.52 18.13 7.90
CA LEU A 14 38.18 18.72 6.60
C LEU A 14 37.96 20.22 6.70
N ARG A 15 37.35 20.72 7.77
CA ARG A 15 37.18 22.16 8.02
C ARG A 15 38.50 22.85 8.22
N GLN A 16 39.44 22.28 8.96
CA GLN A 16 40.77 22.81 9.14
C GLN A 16 41.54 22.82 7.81
N TRP A 17 41.43 21.76 7.02
CA TRP A 17 42.04 21.68 5.68
C TRP A 17 41.51 22.79 4.76
N LEU A 18 40.20 23.00 4.74
CA LEU A 18 39.55 24.02 3.92
C LEU A 18 39.84 25.46 4.38
N ALA A 19 40.09 25.66 5.67
CA ALA A 19 40.56 26.97 6.16
C ALA A 19 41.91 27.39 5.55
N ALA A 20 42.79 26.41 5.31
CA ALA A 20 44.07 26.66 4.64
C ALA A 20 43.98 26.59 3.09
N ARG A 21 42.97 25.92 2.54
CA ARG A 21 42.78 25.65 1.09
C ARG A 21 41.31 25.81 0.67
N PRO A 22 40.76 27.02 0.69
CA PRO A 22 39.33 27.26 0.43
C PRO A 22 38.89 26.91 -0.99
N GLY A 23 39.81 26.82 -1.97
CA GLY A 23 39.55 26.46 -3.35
C GLY A 23 39.55 24.94 -3.64
N ASP A 24 39.65 24.06 -2.62
CA ASP A 24 39.66 22.62 -2.82
C ASP A 24 38.26 22.06 -2.98
N ALA A 25 37.79 21.92 -4.21
CA ALA A 25 36.46 21.33 -4.51
C ALA A 25 36.30 19.91 -4.03
N THR A 26 37.39 19.13 -3.99
CA THR A 26 37.33 17.73 -3.51
C THR A 26 37.17 17.66 -1.98
N ALA A 27 37.88 18.55 -1.27
CA ALA A 27 37.72 18.67 0.17
C ALA A 27 36.31 19.16 0.55
N GLN A 28 35.71 20.12 -0.20
CA GLN A 28 34.31 20.52 -0.01
C GLN A 28 33.36 19.39 -0.25
N PHE A 29 33.53 18.59 -1.31
CA PHE A 29 32.74 17.40 -1.58
C PHE A 29 32.84 16.37 -0.44
N ASN A 30 34.06 16.07 0.03
CA ASN A 30 34.28 15.13 1.12
C ASN A 30 33.65 15.62 2.45
N LEU A 31 33.67 16.94 2.70
CA LEU A 31 32.98 17.53 3.84
C LEU A 31 31.44 17.35 3.72
N GLY A 32 30.88 17.53 2.53
CA GLY A 32 29.47 17.23 2.26
C GLY A 32 29.10 15.78 2.53
N CYS A 33 29.94 14.83 2.12
CA CYS A 33 29.76 13.41 2.43
C CYS A 33 29.84 13.13 3.93
N ALA A 34 30.77 13.75 4.67
CA ALA A 34 30.87 13.59 6.11
C ALA A 34 29.65 14.18 6.84
N TRP A 35 29.10 15.30 6.37
CA TRP A 35 27.85 15.86 6.90
C TRP A 35 26.65 14.95 6.63
N LEU A 36 26.57 14.31 5.46
CA LEU A 36 25.53 13.30 5.17
C LEU A 36 25.60 12.12 6.13
N ALA A 37 26.81 11.62 6.41
CA ALA A 37 27.01 10.53 7.35
C ALA A 37 26.65 10.90 8.81
N ALA A 38 26.59 12.21 9.11
CA ALA A 38 26.12 12.76 10.38
C ALA A 38 24.66 13.20 10.37
N ASP A 39 23.86 12.86 9.34
CA ASP A 39 22.47 13.27 9.13
C ASP A 39 22.27 14.82 9.09
N ARG A 40 23.34 15.55 8.81
CA ARG A 40 23.30 17.01 8.74
C ARG A 40 23.09 17.50 7.30
N TRP A 41 21.85 17.34 6.83
CA TRP A 41 21.44 17.55 5.43
C TRP A 41 21.68 18.99 4.92
N ALA A 42 21.46 20.01 5.75
CA ALA A 42 21.65 21.41 5.37
C ALA A 42 23.14 21.73 5.16
N ASP A 43 24.00 21.26 6.07
CA ASP A 43 25.46 21.46 5.98
C ASP A 43 26.03 20.69 4.78
N ALA A 44 25.54 19.47 4.54
CA ALA A 44 25.92 18.67 3.38
C ALA A 44 25.56 19.39 2.08
N MET A 45 24.36 19.96 1.97
CA MET A 45 23.90 20.74 0.81
C MET A 45 24.83 21.93 0.55
N ALA A 46 25.16 22.72 1.59
CA ALA A 46 26.04 23.88 1.48
C ALA A 46 27.45 23.49 0.99
N ALA A 47 28.00 22.39 1.53
CA ALA A 47 29.32 21.91 1.14
C ALA A 47 29.35 21.40 -0.32
N PHE A 48 28.33 20.66 -0.76
CA PHE A 48 28.21 20.22 -2.17
C PHE A 48 28.01 21.40 -3.12
N GLN A 49 27.24 22.43 -2.75
CA GLN A 49 27.09 23.66 -3.52
C GLN A 49 28.44 24.44 -3.64
N ALA A 50 29.21 24.51 -2.55
CA ALA A 50 30.54 25.07 -2.57
C ALA A 50 31.49 24.30 -3.50
N ALA A 51 31.42 22.95 -3.47
CA ALA A 51 32.16 22.10 -4.39
C ALA A 51 31.81 22.39 -5.86
N LEU A 52 30.51 22.59 -6.18
CA LEU A 52 30.04 22.92 -7.53
C LEU A 52 30.41 24.35 -7.97
N THR A 53 30.47 25.27 -7.03
CA THR A 53 30.97 26.65 -7.34
C THR A 53 32.41 26.60 -7.79
N LEU A 54 33.23 25.73 -7.16
CA LEU A 54 34.64 25.55 -7.52
C LEU A 54 34.83 24.65 -8.74
N ARG A 55 33.93 23.68 -8.95
CA ARG A 55 33.98 22.74 -10.08
C ARG A 55 32.55 22.47 -10.58
N PRO A 56 32.04 23.24 -11.55
CA PRO A 56 30.67 23.13 -12.05
C PRO A 56 30.31 21.78 -12.70
N ASP A 57 31.31 21.04 -13.18
CA ASP A 57 31.21 19.74 -13.81
C ASP A 57 31.45 18.54 -12.83
N TYR A 58 31.29 18.79 -11.53
CA TYR A 58 31.52 17.77 -10.52
C TYR A 58 30.28 16.82 -10.39
N ALA A 59 30.23 15.81 -11.26
CA ALA A 59 29.10 14.89 -11.34
C ALA A 59 28.71 14.23 -10.01
N ALA A 60 29.72 13.87 -9.16
CA ALA A 60 29.44 13.28 -7.85
C ALA A 60 28.74 14.28 -6.90
N ALA A 61 29.12 15.57 -6.94
CA ALA A 61 28.47 16.59 -6.12
C ALA A 61 27.03 16.84 -6.59
N LEU A 62 26.78 16.87 -7.91
CA LEU A 62 25.43 16.96 -8.48
C LEU A 62 24.57 15.78 -8.04
N ASN A 63 25.10 14.55 -8.12
CA ASN A 63 24.39 13.35 -7.67
C ASN A 63 24.02 13.44 -6.19
N ASN A 64 24.95 13.85 -5.33
CA ASN A 64 24.69 13.91 -3.90
C ASN A 64 23.72 15.05 -3.51
N ILE A 65 23.72 16.18 -4.20
CA ILE A 65 22.68 17.21 -4.04
C ILE A 65 21.32 16.62 -4.40
N GLY A 66 21.21 15.88 -5.50
CA GLY A 66 20.00 15.18 -5.86
C GLY A 66 19.52 14.21 -4.76
N SER A 67 20.45 13.48 -4.14
CA SER A 67 20.12 12.56 -3.03
C SER A 67 19.60 13.31 -1.79
N VAL A 68 20.20 14.44 -1.44
CA VAL A 68 19.69 15.32 -0.35
C VAL A 68 18.27 15.82 -0.66
N LEU A 69 18.05 16.34 -1.88
CA LEU A 69 16.74 16.84 -2.29
C LEU A 69 15.66 15.75 -2.26
N ARG A 70 15.99 14.55 -2.75
CA ARG A 70 15.08 13.40 -2.71
C ARG A 70 14.70 13.05 -1.27
N GLN A 71 15.67 13.02 -0.36
CA GLN A 71 15.43 12.75 1.06
C GLN A 71 14.55 13.83 1.72
N GLN A 72 14.61 15.05 1.24
CA GLN A 72 13.74 16.16 1.66
C GLN A 72 12.34 16.13 1.01
N GLY A 73 11.99 15.08 0.27
CA GLY A 73 10.70 14.98 -0.41
C GLY A 73 10.57 15.84 -1.67
N GLN A 74 11.71 16.20 -2.31
CA GLN A 74 11.77 17.05 -3.51
C GLN A 74 12.27 16.25 -4.75
N PRO A 75 11.62 15.13 -5.14
CA PRO A 75 12.12 14.25 -6.18
C PRO A 75 12.19 14.92 -7.57
N ALA A 76 11.32 15.88 -7.85
CA ALA A 76 11.37 16.62 -9.13
C ALA A 76 12.66 17.43 -9.27
N GLN A 77 13.07 18.17 -8.22
CA GLN A 77 14.31 18.91 -8.22
C GLN A 77 15.53 17.97 -8.22
N ALA A 78 15.46 16.87 -7.46
CA ALA A 78 16.51 15.84 -7.45
C ALA A 78 16.78 15.31 -8.87
N LEU A 79 15.72 15.04 -9.64
CA LEU A 79 15.80 14.53 -11.01
C LEU A 79 16.62 15.44 -11.93
N ASP A 80 16.50 16.75 -11.80
CA ASP A 80 17.27 17.70 -12.62
C ASP A 80 18.78 17.62 -12.31
N TYR A 81 19.15 17.51 -11.04
CA TYR A 81 20.55 17.33 -10.64
C TYR A 81 21.10 15.97 -11.11
N TYR A 82 20.35 14.88 -10.97
CA TYR A 82 20.75 13.56 -11.46
C TYR A 82 20.94 13.54 -12.98
N ARG A 83 20.06 14.19 -13.75
CA ARG A 83 20.20 14.30 -15.22
C ARG A 83 21.47 15.02 -15.61
N ARG A 84 21.80 16.13 -14.93
CA ARG A 84 23.06 16.84 -15.14
C ARG A 84 24.27 15.95 -14.82
N ALA A 85 24.21 15.18 -13.73
CA ALA A 85 25.27 14.24 -13.37
C ALA A 85 25.43 13.15 -14.44
N ALA A 86 24.31 12.61 -15.00
CA ALA A 86 24.32 11.57 -16.04
C ALA A 86 24.90 12.08 -17.38
N VAL A 87 24.71 13.35 -17.71
CA VAL A 87 25.33 13.97 -18.90
C VAL A 87 26.84 14.00 -18.76
N LEU A 88 27.35 14.32 -17.56
CA LEU A 88 28.78 14.40 -17.29
C LEU A 88 29.43 13.00 -17.15
N ARG A 89 28.71 12.05 -16.57
CA ARG A 89 29.22 10.70 -16.28
C ARG A 89 28.14 9.66 -16.59
N PRO A 90 27.92 9.36 -17.88
CA PRO A 90 26.91 8.36 -18.30
C PRO A 90 27.27 6.91 -17.93
N ASP A 91 28.49 6.69 -17.49
CA ASP A 91 29.03 5.41 -17.05
C ASP A 91 28.80 5.08 -15.56
N LEU A 92 28.19 5.99 -14.79
CA LEU A 92 27.97 5.80 -13.35
C LEU A 92 26.60 5.11 -13.09
N PRO A 93 26.57 3.85 -12.65
CA PRO A 93 25.31 3.11 -12.42
C PRO A 93 24.44 3.76 -11.35
N GLY A 94 25.04 4.31 -10.28
CA GLY A 94 24.30 4.96 -9.19
C GLY A 94 23.50 6.18 -9.63
N VAL A 95 24.00 6.95 -10.62
CA VAL A 95 23.26 8.12 -11.15
C VAL A 95 21.99 7.66 -11.89
N HIS A 96 22.10 6.61 -12.70
CA HIS A 96 20.96 6.06 -13.42
C HIS A 96 19.94 5.40 -12.48
N ASN A 97 20.40 4.73 -11.42
CA ASN A 97 19.54 4.21 -10.37
C ASN A 97 18.77 5.34 -9.66
N ASN A 98 19.46 6.44 -9.33
CA ASN A 98 18.86 7.58 -8.66
C ASN A 98 17.83 8.32 -9.57
N ILE A 99 18.08 8.40 -10.87
CA ILE A 99 17.09 8.90 -11.84
C ILE A 99 15.84 8.03 -11.82
N GLY A 100 16.01 6.72 -11.87
CA GLY A 100 14.89 5.77 -11.80
C GLY A 100 14.11 5.88 -10.51
N SER A 101 14.80 5.91 -9.38
CA SER A 101 14.19 6.07 -8.05
C SER A 101 13.41 7.39 -7.92
N ALA A 102 13.95 8.51 -8.43
CA ALA A 102 13.25 9.79 -8.43
C ALA A 102 11.99 9.77 -9.34
N LEU A 103 12.06 9.10 -10.49
CA LEU A 103 10.91 8.92 -11.37
C LEU A 103 9.83 8.06 -10.76
N LEU A 104 10.20 6.99 -10.03
CA LEU A 104 9.25 6.18 -9.26
C LEU A 104 8.56 7.00 -8.16
N ALA A 105 9.31 7.82 -7.43
CA ALA A 105 8.74 8.72 -6.42
C ALA A 105 7.78 9.77 -7.01
N LEU A 106 7.89 10.05 -8.31
CA LEU A 106 6.97 10.93 -9.07
C LEU A 106 5.82 10.16 -9.74
N GLY A 107 5.66 8.86 -9.47
CA GLY A 107 4.63 8.01 -10.10
C GLY A 107 4.88 7.74 -11.61
N ARG A 108 6.10 7.96 -12.10
CA ARG A 108 6.46 7.86 -13.52
C ARG A 108 7.23 6.57 -13.81
N ALA A 109 6.59 5.43 -13.52
CA ALA A 109 7.22 4.12 -13.61
C ALA A 109 7.68 3.77 -15.03
N ASP A 110 6.93 4.15 -16.06
CA ASP A 110 7.28 4.00 -17.47
C ASP A 110 8.60 4.69 -17.83
N ALA A 111 8.76 5.93 -17.41
CA ALA A 111 9.97 6.71 -17.63
C ALA A 111 11.17 6.18 -16.82
N ALA A 112 10.93 5.49 -15.70
CA ALA A 112 11.96 4.91 -14.84
C ALA A 112 12.64 3.69 -15.46
N LEU A 113 11.99 2.95 -16.36
CA LEU A 113 12.52 1.70 -16.92
C LEU A 113 13.87 1.88 -17.64
N ALA A 114 13.98 2.88 -18.51
CA ALA A 114 15.20 3.07 -19.30
C ALA A 114 16.44 3.37 -18.45
N PRO A 115 16.41 4.33 -17.51
CA PRO A 115 17.55 4.57 -16.62
C PRO A 115 17.82 3.36 -15.70
N LEU A 116 16.81 2.66 -15.15
CA LEU A 116 17.02 1.51 -14.30
C LEU A 116 17.65 0.33 -15.06
N ARG A 117 17.21 0.04 -16.28
CA ARG A 117 17.86 -0.94 -17.16
C ARG A 117 19.31 -0.55 -17.46
N THR A 118 19.61 0.73 -17.57
CA THR A 118 20.99 1.20 -17.72
C THR A 118 21.81 0.96 -16.44
N ALA A 119 21.24 1.24 -15.27
CA ALA A 119 21.89 1.01 -13.98
C ALA A 119 22.27 -0.47 -13.80
N VAL A 120 21.32 -1.40 -14.01
CA VAL A 120 21.60 -2.83 -13.85
C VAL A 120 22.53 -3.39 -14.95
N ARG A 121 22.54 -2.81 -16.15
CA ARG A 121 23.51 -3.18 -17.19
C ARG A 121 24.92 -2.77 -16.81
N LEU A 122 25.10 -1.61 -16.17
CA LEU A 122 26.41 -1.10 -15.74
C LEU A 122 26.91 -1.77 -14.45
N ALA A 123 25.99 -2.18 -13.57
CA ALA A 123 26.29 -2.87 -12.31
C ALA A 123 25.24 -3.99 -12.06
N PRO A 124 25.43 -5.18 -12.64
CA PRO A 124 24.45 -6.26 -12.55
C PRO A 124 24.24 -6.83 -11.15
N ASP A 125 25.19 -6.64 -10.27
CA ASP A 125 25.19 -7.07 -8.87
C ASP A 125 24.62 -6.04 -7.89
N ASN A 126 24.19 -4.88 -8.39
CA ASN A 126 23.58 -3.84 -7.56
C ASN A 126 22.15 -4.20 -7.18
N ALA A 127 21.98 -4.69 -5.93
CA ALA A 127 20.69 -5.12 -5.41
C ALA A 127 19.63 -3.99 -5.40
N GLU A 128 20.03 -2.76 -5.09
CA GLU A 128 19.13 -1.59 -5.09
C GLU A 128 18.60 -1.29 -6.50
N ALA A 129 19.47 -1.34 -7.52
CA ALA A 129 19.05 -1.10 -8.91
C ALA A 129 18.10 -2.22 -9.42
N CYS A 130 18.39 -3.48 -9.05
CA CYS A 130 17.51 -4.61 -9.33
C CYS A 130 16.15 -4.44 -8.63
N ASN A 131 16.14 -4.03 -7.36
CA ASN A 131 14.93 -3.76 -6.61
C ASN A 131 14.09 -2.65 -7.26
N ASN A 132 14.71 -1.53 -7.60
CA ASN A 132 14.02 -0.41 -8.20
C ASN A 132 13.45 -0.75 -9.60
N LEU A 133 14.17 -1.55 -10.39
CA LEU A 133 13.66 -2.04 -11.67
C LEU A 133 12.48 -2.99 -11.47
N GLY A 134 12.56 -3.90 -10.48
CA GLY A 134 11.44 -4.75 -10.08
C GLY A 134 10.21 -3.92 -9.67
N GLY A 135 10.41 -2.87 -8.88
CA GLY A 135 9.36 -1.94 -8.46
C GLY A 135 8.69 -1.21 -9.64
N ALA A 136 9.49 -0.70 -10.59
CA ALA A 136 8.97 -0.07 -11.79
C ALA A 136 8.12 -1.03 -12.64
N LEU A 137 8.60 -2.25 -12.83
CA LEU A 137 7.89 -3.29 -13.58
C LEU A 137 6.58 -3.72 -12.89
N LEU A 138 6.60 -3.86 -11.57
CA LEU A 138 5.41 -4.22 -10.80
C LEU A 138 4.34 -3.12 -10.89
N ALA A 139 4.73 -1.85 -10.81
CA ALA A 139 3.83 -0.71 -10.99
C ALA A 139 3.22 -0.64 -12.40
N LEU A 140 3.92 -1.19 -13.40
CA LEU A 140 3.46 -1.30 -14.79
C LEU A 140 2.74 -2.63 -15.10
N ASP A 141 2.30 -3.34 -14.07
CA ASP A 141 1.59 -4.62 -14.20
C ASP A 141 2.41 -5.77 -14.83
N GLN A 142 3.74 -5.66 -14.82
CA GLN A 142 4.66 -6.65 -15.36
C GLN A 142 5.24 -7.56 -14.26
N ALA A 143 4.34 -8.15 -13.44
CA ALA A 143 4.70 -8.94 -12.27
C ALA A 143 5.65 -10.12 -12.56
N PRO A 144 5.55 -10.88 -13.68
CA PRO A 144 6.49 -11.94 -13.99
C PRO A 144 7.95 -11.46 -14.15
N GLU A 145 8.17 -10.37 -14.90
CA GLU A 145 9.51 -9.79 -15.05
C GLU A 145 10.01 -9.18 -13.72
N ALA A 146 9.14 -8.48 -13.00
CA ALA A 146 9.44 -7.91 -11.69
C ALA A 146 9.93 -8.97 -10.70
N THR A 147 9.28 -10.16 -10.66
CA THR A 147 9.68 -11.29 -9.82
C THR A 147 11.14 -11.71 -10.08
N GLY A 148 11.56 -11.75 -11.36
CA GLY A 148 12.93 -12.06 -11.74
C GLY A 148 13.94 -11.08 -11.14
N TRP A 149 13.65 -9.79 -11.24
CA TRP A 149 14.52 -8.73 -10.73
C TRP A 149 14.56 -8.67 -9.20
N PHE A 150 13.42 -8.85 -8.52
CA PHE A 150 13.41 -8.94 -7.06
C PHE A 150 14.16 -10.17 -6.54
N ARG A 151 14.04 -11.33 -7.19
CA ARG A 151 14.84 -12.52 -6.85
C ARG A 151 16.33 -12.26 -7.03
N LEU A 152 16.72 -11.52 -8.06
CA LEU A 152 18.11 -11.14 -8.29
C LEU A 152 18.60 -10.19 -7.18
N ALA A 153 17.81 -9.18 -6.82
CA ALA A 153 18.12 -8.26 -5.73
C ALA A 153 18.34 -9.00 -4.39
N VAL A 154 17.43 -9.91 -4.03
CA VAL A 154 17.54 -10.74 -2.81
C VAL A 154 18.74 -11.69 -2.86
N ARG A 155 19.14 -12.16 -4.04
CA ARG A 155 20.33 -12.99 -4.22
C ARG A 155 21.62 -12.20 -3.97
N HIS A 156 21.70 -10.96 -4.46
CA HIS A 156 22.87 -10.09 -4.28
C HIS A 156 22.95 -9.53 -2.87
N ASP A 157 21.81 -9.16 -2.29
CA ASP A 157 21.70 -8.73 -0.89
C ASP A 157 20.55 -9.47 -0.19
N PRO A 158 20.84 -10.57 0.51
CA PRO A 158 19.86 -11.30 1.30
C PRO A 158 19.24 -10.47 2.43
N GLY A 159 19.84 -9.36 2.84
CA GLY A 159 19.31 -8.41 3.84
C GLY A 159 18.36 -7.35 3.28
N HIS A 160 18.18 -7.28 1.96
CA HIS A 160 17.40 -6.23 1.32
C HIS A 160 15.89 -6.41 1.54
N ASN A 161 15.35 -5.84 2.62
CA ASN A 161 13.95 -6.05 3.05
C ASN A 161 12.93 -5.57 2.01
N GLN A 162 13.19 -4.42 1.35
CA GLN A 162 12.29 -3.90 0.32
C GLN A 162 12.19 -4.84 -0.88
N ALA A 163 13.31 -5.45 -1.31
CA ALA A 163 13.30 -6.42 -2.41
C ALA A 163 12.54 -7.70 -2.04
N ARG A 164 12.67 -8.17 -0.79
CA ARG A 164 11.87 -9.32 -0.29
C ARG A 164 10.38 -8.99 -0.28
N PHE A 165 10.02 -7.79 0.18
CA PHE A 165 8.63 -7.35 0.20
C PHE A 165 8.08 -7.17 -1.23
N GLY A 166 8.85 -6.55 -2.14
CA GLY A 166 8.51 -6.45 -3.55
C GLY A 166 8.32 -7.81 -4.22
N LEU A 167 9.20 -8.78 -3.91
CA LEU A 167 9.07 -10.17 -4.36
C LEU A 167 7.75 -10.79 -3.88
N ALA A 168 7.40 -10.59 -2.61
CA ALA A 168 6.15 -11.09 -2.06
C ALA A 168 4.94 -10.54 -2.82
N LEU A 169 4.88 -9.23 -3.03
CA LEU A 169 3.78 -8.59 -3.75
C LEU A 169 3.69 -9.09 -5.20
N ALA A 170 4.83 -9.22 -5.89
CA ALA A 170 4.88 -9.72 -7.26
C ALA A 170 4.41 -11.17 -7.39
N LEU A 171 4.76 -12.03 -6.43
CA LEU A 171 4.32 -13.43 -6.37
C LEU A 171 2.82 -13.54 -6.09
N LEU A 172 2.34 -12.79 -5.09
CA LEU A 172 0.92 -12.76 -4.72
C LEU A 172 0.05 -12.24 -5.86
N ALA A 173 0.50 -11.21 -6.57
CA ALA A 173 -0.19 -10.66 -7.74
C ALA A 173 -0.38 -11.68 -8.87
N GLN A 174 0.54 -12.65 -8.97
CA GLN A 174 0.48 -13.77 -9.94
C GLN A 174 -0.29 -14.97 -9.42
N GLY A 175 -0.85 -14.93 -8.20
CA GLY A 175 -1.50 -16.08 -7.58
C GLY A 175 -0.53 -17.16 -7.07
N GLN A 176 0.77 -16.89 -7.03
CA GLN A 176 1.80 -17.79 -6.47
C GLN A 176 1.77 -17.70 -4.93
N PHE A 177 0.64 -18.05 -4.34
CA PHE A 177 0.29 -17.74 -2.96
C PHE A 177 1.20 -18.40 -1.94
N ARG A 178 1.59 -19.65 -2.14
CA ARG A 178 2.44 -20.36 -1.17
C ARG A 178 3.76 -19.59 -0.94
N GLU A 179 4.53 -19.38 -2.00
CA GLU A 179 5.80 -18.64 -1.94
C GLU A 179 5.57 -17.17 -1.58
N GLY A 180 4.51 -16.57 -2.12
CA GLY A 180 4.16 -15.18 -1.89
C GLY A 180 3.84 -14.88 -0.42
N TRP A 181 3.06 -15.71 0.27
CA TRP A 181 2.75 -15.52 1.69
C TRP A 181 3.95 -15.79 2.61
N GLU A 182 4.82 -16.74 2.25
CA GLU A 182 6.07 -16.97 2.96
C GLU A 182 6.99 -15.73 2.87
N ALA A 183 7.12 -15.17 1.68
CA ALA A 183 7.88 -13.94 1.47
C ALA A 183 7.23 -12.73 2.16
N TYR A 184 5.90 -12.61 2.09
CA TYR A 184 5.14 -11.50 2.70
C TYR A 184 5.29 -11.46 4.23
N ASP A 185 5.39 -12.60 4.86
CA ASP A 185 5.57 -12.71 6.31
C ASP A 185 6.93 -12.18 6.78
N GLN A 186 7.90 -12.02 5.87
CA GLN A 186 9.20 -11.41 6.17
C GLN A 186 9.13 -9.88 6.32
N ARG A 187 7.99 -9.22 6.04
CA ARG A 187 7.79 -7.78 6.28
C ARG A 187 8.14 -7.36 7.70
N TRP A 188 7.98 -8.27 8.66
CA TRP A 188 8.34 -8.04 10.06
C TRP A 188 9.84 -7.87 10.32
N LEU A 189 10.70 -8.16 9.34
CA LEU A 189 12.14 -7.87 9.39
C LEU A 189 12.45 -6.41 9.02
N ASP A 190 11.50 -5.73 8.35
CA ASP A 190 11.65 -4.32 8.02
C ASP A 190 11.29 -3.43 9.23
N PRO A 191 12.20 -2.55 9.69
CA PRO A 191 11.92 -1.59 10.74
C PRO A 191 10.66 -0.73 10.50
N ALA A 192 10.29 -0.45 9.27
CA ALA A 192 9.10 0.32 8.92
C ALA A 192 7.79 -0.37 9.37
N PHE A 193 7.78 -1.71 9.47
CA PHE A 193 6.64 -2.49 9.98
C PHE A 193 6.69 -2.74 11.49
N THR A 194 7.65 -2.14 12.21
CA THR A 194 7.94 -2.48 13.61
C THR A 194 7.12 -1.72 14.65
N GLY A 195 6.04 -1.06 14.28
CA GLY A 195 5.18 -0.31 15.19
C GLY A 195 4.85 -1.01 16.54
N ASP A 196 3.81 -0.64 17.21
CA ASP A 196 3.39 -1.16 18.54
C ASP A 196 3.24 -2.70 18.62
N GLU A 197 3.17 -3.37 17.50
CA GLU A 197 2.83 -4.78 17.33
C GLU A 197 3.93 -5.76 17.76
N ARG A 198 5.17 -5.30 17.92
CA ARG A 198 6.29 -6.15 18.41
C ARG A 198 6.39 -6.30 19.92
N ARG A 199 5.49 -5.69 20.65
CA ARG A 199 5.52 -5.69 22.12
C ARG A 199 4.98 -6.96 22.76
N PHE A 200 4.50 -7.90 21.97
CA PHE A 200 3.98 -9.16 22.52
C PHE A 200 5.11 -10.17 22.72
N GLU A 201 5.27 -10.64 23.95
CA GLU A 201 6.23 -11.68 24.31
C GLU A 201 5.78 -13.08 23.87
N GLN A 202 4.46 -13.27 23.68
CA GLN A 202 3.87 -14.55 23.30
C GLN A 202 4.31 -14.96 21.90
N PRO A 203 4.51 -16.27 21.68
CA PRO A 203 4.98 -16.79 20.39
C PRO A 203 3.99 -16.53 19.26
N ALA A 204 4.54 -16.22 18.07
CA ALA A 204 3.76 -16.12 16.86
C ALA A 204 3.30 -17.52 16.41
N TRP A 205 2.01 -17.68 16.15
CA TRP A 205 1.47 -18.87 15.51
C TRP A 205 1.60 -18.76 13.98
N ARG A 206 2.18 -19.79 13.38
CA ARG A 206 2.44 -19.85 11.94
C ARG A 206 1.77 -21.05 11.24
N GLY A 207 0.87 -21.72 11.94
CA GLY A 207 0.14 -22.86 11.41
C GLY A 207 0.62 -24.22 11.90
N GLU A 208 1.85 -24.34 12.43
CA GLU A 208 2.46 -25.63 12.80
C GLU A 208 1.93 -26.19 14.12
N ALA A 209 1.64 -25.33 15.09
CA ALA A 209 1.22 -25.73 16.42
C ALA A 209 -0.30 -25.93 16.49
N ALA A 210 -0.75 -26.96 17.23
CA ALA A 210 -2.15 -27.14 17.55
C ALA A 210 -2.70 -25.95 18.36
N VAL A 211 -3.90 -25.48 17.99
CA VAL A 211 -4.57 -24.33 18.62
C VAL A 211 -5.73 -24.73 19.52
N ALA A 212 -6.15 -25.99 19.50
CA ALA A 212 -7.24 -26.48 20.32
C ALA A 212 -7.00 -26.24 21.81
N GLY A 213 -7.96 -25.62 22.48
CA GLY A 213 -7.88 -25.25 23.90
C GLY A 213 -6.97 -24.06 24.21
N ARG A 214 -6.34 -23.41 23.21
CA ARG A 214 -5.49 -22.25 23.39
C ARG A 214 -6.21 -20.97 23.02
N THR A 215 -5.81 -19.88 23.66
CA THR A 215 -6.26 -18.53 23.31
C THR A 215 -5.28 -17.90 22.32
N ILE A 216 -5.78 -17.48 21.14
CA ILE A 216 -4.99 -16.83 20.12
C ILE A 216 -5.44 -15.38 19.90
N LEU A 217 -4.49 -14.45 19.95
CA LEU A 217 -4.69 -13.06 19.58
C LEU A 217 -4.48 -12.88 18.07
N LEU A 218 -5.53 -12.51 17.37
CA LEU A 218 -5.46 -12.04 15.98
C LEU A 218 -5.44 -10.52 15.99
N HIS A 219 -4.39 -9.90 15.47
CA HIS A 219 -4.27 -8.46 15.52
C HIS A 219 -4.19 -7.81 14.15
N ALA A 220 -4.89 -6.68 14.00
CA ALA A 220 -4.84 -5.85 12.81
C ALA A 220 -3.52 -5.07 12.75
N GLU A 221 -2.93 -5.00 11.57
CA GLU A 221 -1.64 -4.37 11.33
C GLU A 221 -1.67 -3.28 10.23
N GLN A 222 -2.65 -3.34 9.35
CA GLN A 222 -2.80 -2.42 8.21
C GLN A 222 -4.16 -1.70 8.25
N GLY A 223 -4.75 -1.46 7.07
CA GLY A 223 -5.99 -0.71 6.92
C GLY A 223 -7.26 -1.43 7.36
N LEU A 224 -8.37 -0.70 7.34
CA LEU A 224 -9.69 -1.27 7.66
C LEU A 224 -10.12 -2.35 6.66
N GLY A 225 -9.79 -2.17 5.37
CA GLY A 225 -10.09 -3.15 4.32
C GLY A 225 -9.37 -4.49 4.56
N ASP A 226 -8.10 -4.44 4.98
CA ASP A 226 -7.32 -5.62 5.32
C ASP A 226 -7.95 -6.39 6.48
N THR A 227 -8.36 -5.68 7.52
CA THR A 227 -9.04 -6.28 8.66
C THR A 227 -10.34 -6.96 8.22
N LEU A 228 -11.19 -6.26 7.44
CA LEU A 228 -12.43 -6.82 6.91
C LEU A 228 -12.19 -8.07 6.06
N GLN A 229 -11.13 -8.07 5.24
CA GLN A 229 -10.81 -9.22 4.40
C GLN A 229 -10.32 -10.43 5.20
N PHE A 230 -9.31 -10.23 6.06
CA PHE A 230 -8.60 -11.34 6.67
C PHE A 230 -9.23 -11.85 7.98
N VAL A 231 -10.19 -11.13 8.56
CA VAL A 231 -10.96 -11.60 9.70
C VAL A 231 -11.77 -12.87 9.39
N ARG A 232 -12.00 -13.19 8.11
CA ARG A 232 -12.65 -14.44 7.66
C ARG A 232 -11.99 -15.72 8.16
N TYR A 233 -10.72 -15.67 8.57
CA TYR A 233 -10.02 -16.81 9.17
C TYR A 233 -10.36 -17.03 10.65
N ALA A 234 -10.94 -16.05 11.35
CA ALA A 234 -11.25 -16.17 12.76
C ALA A 234 -12.25 -17.33 13.06
N PRO A 235 -13.36 -17.48 12.31
CA PRO A 235 -14.25 -18.64 12.46
C PRO A 235 -13.55 -19.99 12.23
N LEU A 236 -12.58 -20.05 11.31
CA LEU A 236 -11.83 -21.27 11.01
C LEU A 236 -10.92 -21.69 12.18
N LEU A 237 -10.35 -20.73 12.91
CA LEU A 237 -9.59 -21.01 14.13
C LEU A 237 -10.51 -21.48 15.26
N ARG A 238 -11.67 -20.86 15.42
CA ARG A 238 -12.68 -21.32 16.39
C ARG A 238 -13.15 -22.74 16.09
N ALA A 239 -13.36 -23.06 14.82
CA ALA A 239 -13.70 -24.43 14.38
C ALA A 239 -12.58 -25.44 14.68
N ARG A 240 -11.31 -25.00 14.78
CA ARG A 240 -10.18 -25.81 15.25
C ARG A 240 -10.07 -25.88 16.78
N GLY A 241 -11.04 -25.35 17.53
CA GLY A 241 -11.09 -25.36 18.99
C GLY A 241 -10.26 -24.30 19.68
N ALA A 242 -9.80 -23.26 18.96
CA ALA A 242 -9.14 -22.10 19.57
C ALA A 242 -10.16 -21.15 20.18
N ARG A 243 -9.78 -20.50 21.28
CA ARG A 243 -10.41 -19.26 21.73
C ARG A 243 -9.77 -18.08 21.01
N VAL A 244 -10.55 -17.29 20.29
CA VAL A 244 -10.06 -16.19 19.45
C VAL A 244 -10.30 -14.84 20.10
N ILE A 245 -9.26 -14.03 20.23
CA ILE A 245 -9.34 -12.63 20.57
C ILE A 245 -9.00 -11.84 19.29
N LEU A 246 -9.85 -10.88 18.89
CA LEU A 246 -9.58 -9.95 17.83
C LEU A 246 -9.12 -8.61 18.40
N GLN A 247 -7.94 -8.14 17.99
CA GLN A 247 -7.50 -6.78 18.27
C GLN A 247 -7.52 -5.97 16.97
N VAL A 248 -8.47 -5.03 16.87
CA VAL A 248 -8.80 -4.34 15.63
C VAL A 248 -8.98 -2.83 15.85
N GLN A 249 -9.05 -2.08 14.77
CA GLN A 249 -9.32 -0.64 14.80
C GLN A 249 -10.69 -0.36 15.43
N ALA A 250 -10.80 0.70 16.22
CA ALA A 250 -12.01 1.07 16.96
C ALA A 250 -13.32 1.04 16.12
N PRO A 251 -13.36 1.57 14.87
CA PRO A 251 -14.59 1.55 14.07
C PRO A 251 -15.13 0.17 13.72
N LEU A 252 -14.27 -0.87 13.74
CA LEU A 252 -14.64 -2.24 13.37
C LEU A 252 -15.06 -3.12 14.55
N MET A 253 -14.72 -2.73 15.78
CA MET A 253 -14.89 -3.58 16.97
C MET A 253 -16.30 -4.15 17.12
N ALA A 254 -17.30 -3.28 17.02
CA ALA A 254 -18.68 -3.66 17.26
C ALA A 254 -19.26 -4.54 16.12
N LEU A 255 -18.85 -4.32 14.88
CA LEU A 255 -19.24 -5.17 13.74
C LEU A 255 -18.64 -6.57 13.86
N LEU A 256 -17.40 -6.68 14.32
CA LEU A 256 -16.64 -7.94 14.36
C LEU A 256 -16.84 -8.75 15.65
N ALA A 257 -17.60 -8.23 16.62
CA ALA A 257 -17.80 -8.86 17.92
C ALA A 257 -18.32 -10.29 17.84
N GLY A 258 -19.15 -10.63 16.84
CA GLY A 258 -19.70 -11.97 16.65
C GLY A 258 -18.72 -13.02 16.10
N LEU A 259 -17.56 -12.60 15.58
CA LEU A 259 -16.58 -13.51 14.96
C LEU A 259 -15.56 -14.09 15.95
N ALA A 260 -15.46 -13.53 17.15
CA ALA A 260 -14.46 -13.89 18.13
C ALA A 260 -15.06 -14.05 19.52
N ASP A 261 -14.30 -14.62 20.45
CA ASP A 261 -14.69 -14.79 21.84
C ASP A 261 -14.47 -13.50 22.65
N ALA A 262 -13.59 -12.61 22.16
CA ALA A 262 -13.42 -11.25 22.67
C ALA A 262 -12.88 -10.33 21.57
N VAL A 263 -13.17 -9.03 21.69
CA VAL A 263 -12.63 -7.99 20.81
C VAL A 263 -12.01 -6.89 21.66
N SER A 264 -10.81 -6.45 21.28
CA SER A 264 -10.11 -5.33 21.90
C SER A 264 -9.69 -4.30 20.87
N GLU A 265 -9.47 -3.07 21.31
CA GLU A 265 -9.03 -1.98 20.45
C GLU A 265 -7.53 -2.08 20.16
N ARG A 266 -7.14 -1.85 18.91
CA ARG A 266 -5.73 -1.74 18.51
C ARG A 266 -5.03 -0.65 19.31
N GLY A 267 -3.84 -0.96 19.84
CA GLY A 267 -3.04 -0.06 20.67
C GLY A 267 -3.38 -0.11 22.16
N LYS A 268 -4.43 -0.83 22.57
CA LYS A 268 -4.74 -1.08 23.99
C LYS A 268 -4.26 -2.47 24.42
N GLU A 269 -4.15 -2.69 25.74
CA GLU A 269 -3.79 -3.99 26.29
C GLU A 269 -4.90 -5.01 26.01
N PRO A 270 -4.62 -6.10 25.28
CA PRO A 270 -5.61 -7.15 25.03
C PRO A 270 -5.78 -8.04 26.27
N PRO A 271 -6.89 -8.81 26.37
CA PRO A 271 -7.00 -9.89 27.34
C PRO A 271 -5.85 -10.92 27.22
N ALA A 272 -5.58 -11.68 28.26
CA ALA A 272 -4.53 -12.70 28.26
C ALA A 272 -4.70 -13.73 27.11
N PHE A 273 -3.59 -14.09 26.46
CA PHE A 273 -3.55 -15.02 25.32
C PHE A 273 -2.26 -15.86 25.33
N ASP A 274 -2.29 -17.01 24.66
CA ASP A 274 -1.16 -17.95 24.57
C ASP A 274 -0.32 -17.77 23.31
N LEU A 275 -0.99 -17.41 22.21
CA LEU A 275 -0.41 -17.32 20.87
C LEU A 275 -0.87 -16.01 20.20
N ARG A 276 -0.08 -15.49 19.26
CA ARG A 276 -0.51 -14.36 18.42
C ARG A 276 -0.34 -14.65 16.94
N CYS A 277 -1.17 -14.01 16.13
CA CYS A 277 -1.01 -14.02 14.68
C CYS A 277 -1.51 -12.69 14.09
N PRO A 278 -0.69 -11.98 13.32
CA PRO A 278 -1.17 -10.86 12.52
C PRO A 278 -2.22 -11.34 11.52
N LEU A 279 -3.24 -10.55 11.25
CA LEU A 279 -4.32 -10.94 10.33
C LEU A 279 -3.79 -11.30 8.93
N LEU A 280 -2.84 -10.53 8.40
CA LEU A 280 -2.27 -10.79 7.08
C LEU A 280 -1.22 -11.93 7.07
N SER A 281 -0.91 -12.54 8.20
CA SER A 281 -0.12 -13.78 8.29
C SER A 281 -0.99 -15.05 8.31
N LEU A 282 -2.31 -14.91 8.48
CA LEU A 282 -3.25 -16.04 8.49
C LEU A 282 -3.24 -16.83 7.17
N PRO A 283 -3.19 -16.22 5.97
CA PRO A 283 -3.10 -17.01 4.74
C PRO A 283 -1.89 -17.94 4.71
N ARG A 284 -0.72 -17.50 5.21
CA ARG A 284 0.44 -18.37 5.38
C ARG A 284 0.17 -19.49 6.38
N ALA A 285 -0.34 -19.13 7.56
CA ALA A 285 -0.61 -20.08 8.64
C ALA A 285 -1.64 -21.16 8.27
N PHE A 286 -2.55 -20.85 7.34
CA PHE A 286 -3.52 -21.78 6.75
C PHE A 286 -3.02 -22.45 5.46
N ALA A 287 -1.81 -22.15 5.01
CA ALA A 287 -1.26 -22.60 3.72
C ALA A 287 -2.21 -22.29 2.55
N THR A 288 -2.85 -21.11 2.57
CA THR A 288 -3.84 -20.70 1.58
C THR A 288 -3.23 -20.62 0.18
N GLY A 289 -3.73 -21.46 -0.71
CA GLY A 289 -3.52 -21.41 -2.16
C GLY A 289 -4.70 -20.76 -2.86
N LEU A 290 -4.61 -20.57 -4.17
CA LEU A 290 -5.67 -19.95 -4.96
C LEU A 290 -7.00 -20.74 -4.89
N ASP A 291 -6.90 -22.05 -4.83
CA ASP A 291 -7.99 -23.03 -4.75
C ASP A 291 -8.53 -23.26 -3.33
N SER A 292 -7.84 -22.77 -2.31
CA SER A 292 -8.18 -22.95 -0.90
C SER A 292 -8.45 -21.63 -0.17
N ILE A 293 -8.68 -20.54 -0.90
CA ILE A 293 -9.15 -19.30 -0.31
C ILE A 293 -10.49 -19.55 0.41
N PRO A 294 -10.65 -19.15 1.68
CA PRO A 294 -11.94 -19.22 2.37
C PRO A 294 -12.92 -18.21 1.75
N ALA A 295 -13.60 -18.60 0.68
CA ALA A 295 -14.48 -17.72 -0.10
C ALA A 295 -15.96 -17.83 0.26
N ASP A 296 -16.29 -18.55 1.33
CA ASP A 296 -17.67 -18.63 1.83
C ASP A 296 -18.15 -17.26 2.30
N ILE A 297 -19.18 -16.76 1.64
CA ILE A 297 -19.84 -15.47 1.91
C ILE A 297 -21.36 -15.67 2.07
N PRO A 298 -22.04 -14.86 2.91
CA PRO A 298 -21.47 -13.84 3.77
C PRO A 298 -20.76 -14.42 5.00
N TYR A 299 -19.62 -13.86 5.39
CA TYR A 299 -18.98 -14.13 6.68
C TYR A 299 -19.12 -12.97 7.67
N LEU A 300 -19.58 -11.79 7.20
CA LEU A 300 -20.04 -10.68 8.02
C LEU A 300 -21.54 -10.48 7.84
N HIS A 301 -22.18 -9.97 8.90
CA HIS A 301 -23.61 -9.68 8.88
C HIS A 301 -23.87 -8.31 9.51
N ALA A 302 -24.72 -7.52 8.87
CA ALA A 302 -25.18 -6.28 9.47
C ALA A 302 -26.08 -6.61 10.69
N PRO A 303 -25.89 -5.91 11.84
CA PRO A 303 -26.71 -6.16 13.01
C PRO A 303 -28.20 -5.87 12.73
N PRO A 304 -29.13 -6.74 13.16
CA PRO A 304 -30.57 -6.60 12.83
C PRO A 304 -31.17 -5.25 13.26
N GLY A 305 -30.75 -4.72 14.41
CA GLY A 305 -31.19 -3.42 14.88
C GLY A 305 -30.79 -2.27 13.95
N HIS A 306 -29.55 -2.28 13.44
CA HIS A 306 -29.07 -1.29 12.48
C HIS A 306 -29.76 -1.46 11.12
N LEU A 307 -29.98 -2.72 10.67
CA LEU A 307 -30.76 -2.98 9.44
C LEU A 307 -32.16 -2.36 9.51
N SER A 308 -32.87 -2.56 10.63
CA SER A 308 -34.20 -2.00 10.83
C SER A 308 -34.21 -0.45 10.78
N VAL A 309 -33.26 0.17 11.47
CA VAL A 309 -33.11 1.63 11.49
C VAL A 309 -32.82 2.18 10.10
N TRP A 310 -31.84 1.58 9.39
CA TRP A 310 -31.47 2.03 8.05
C TRP A 310 -32.56 1.73 7.01
N SER A 311 -33.26 0.60 7.10
CA SER A 311 -34.41 0.30 6.24
C SER A 311 -35.52 1.35 6.41
N ALA A 312 -35.84 1.75 7.63
CA ALA A 312 -36.82 2.81 7.90
C ALA A 312 -36.35 4.18 7.37
N ARG A 313 -35.06 4.50 7.50
CA ARG A 313 -34.49 5.77 6.98
C ARG A 313 -34.50 5.84 5.47
N LEU A 314 -34.18 4.73 4.78
CA LEU A 314 -34.19 4.69 3.31
C LEU A 314 -35.61 4.65 2.72
N GLY A 315 -36.62 4.27 3.52
CA GLY A 315 -37.98 4.17 3.11
C GLY A 315 -38.27 3.04 2.11
N GLU A 316 -39.43 3.13 1.44
CA GLU A 316 -39.82 2.14 0.44
C GLU A 316 -38.88 2.16 -0.78
N ARG A 317 -38.51 0.98 -1.27
CA ARG A 317 -37.65 0.85 -2.45
C ARG A 317 -38.47 0.97 -3.72
N THR A 318 -38.33 2.09 -4.40
CA THR A 318 -39.02 2.37 -5.66
C THR A 318 -38.12 2.17 -6.89
N ARG A 319 -36.83 2.23 -6.71
CA ARG A 319 -35.79 2.05 -7.74
C ARG A 319 -34.64 1.20 -7.23
N ARG A 320 -33.74 0.78 -8.14
CA ARG A 320 -32.50 0.11 -7.82
C ARG A 320 -31.63 1.02 -6.95
N ARG A 321 -31.14 0.50 -5.83
CA ARG A 321 -30.23 1.22 -4.92
C ARG A 321 -28.80 0.83 -5.20
N ILE A 322 -27.98 1.80 -5.57
CA ILE A 322 -26.56 1.58 -5.83
C ILE A 322 -25.75 2.37 -4.81
N GLY A 323 -25.00 1.63 -4.00
CA GLY A 323 -24.02 2.22 -3.09
C GLY A 323 -22.75 2.62 -3.82
N ILE A 324 -22.19 3.80 -3.54
CA ILE A 324 -20.96 4.27 -4.18
C ILE A 324 -19.90 4.69 -3.15
N ALA A 325 -18.61 4.45 -3.48
CA ALA A 325 -17.48 5.04 -2.79
C ALA A 325 -16.39 5.39 -3.81
N VAL A 326 -16.03 6.66 -3.88
CA VAL A 326 -15.19 7.23 -4.95
C VAL A 326 -13.72 7.37 -4.54
N SER A 327 -13.44 7.34 -3.23
CA SER A 327 -12.10 7.57 -2.69
C SER A 327 -11.84 6.75 -1.43
N GLY A 328 -10.56 6.53 -1.14
CA GLY A 328 -10.07 5.93 0.09
C GLY A 328 -9.58 6.97 1.10
N ASP A 329 -8.73 6.50 2.03
CA ASP A 329 -8.05 7.34 3.00
C ASP A 329 -6.96 8.16 2.29
N ALA A 330 -7.06 9.48 2.40
CA ALA A 330 -6.11 10.42 1.79
C ALA A 330 -4.68 10.31 2.35
N SER A 331 -4.49 9.69 3.51
CA SER A 331 -3.16 9.43 4.06
C SER A 331 -2.44 8.23 3.42
N HIS A 332 -3.15 7.43 2.61
CA HIS A 332 -2.55 6.27 1.96
C HIS A 332 -1.64 6.72 0.80
N PRO A 333 -0.40 6.20 0.70
CA PRO A 333 0.58 6.64 -0.31
C PRO A 333 0.10 6.54 -1.77
N GLU A 334 -0.75 5.57 -2.08
CA GLU A 334 -1.27 5.33 -3.43
C GLU A 334 -2.69 5.87 -3.62
N ASP A 335 -3.16 6.74 -2.73
CA ASP A 335 -4.54 7.18 -2.77
C ASP A 335 -4.90 7.95 -4.04
N ASP A 336 -4.00 8.78 -4.53
CA ASP A 336 -4.18 9.54 -5.79
C ASP A 336 -4.31 8.62 -7.01
N GLN A 337 -3.76 7.40 -6.97
CA GLN A 337 -3.82 6.46 -8.08
C GLN A 337 -5.12 5.66 -8.09
N ARG A 338 -5.67 5.32 -6.91
CA ARG A 338 -6.87 4.48 -6.75
C ARG A 338 -8.17 5.27 -6.62
N SER A 339 -8.11 6.53 -6.21
CA SER A 339 -9.28 7.39 -6.04
C SER A 339 -9.67 8.05 -7.37
N ILE A 340 -10.98 8.23 -7.56
CA ILE A 340 -11.54 8.87 -8.77
C ILE A 340 -12.29 10.13 -8.33
N PRO A 341 -12.01 11.31 -8.88
CA PRO A 341 -12.78 12.51 -8.59
C PRO A 341 -14.29 12.24 -8.77
N ALA A 342 -15.12 12.62 -7.80
CA ALA A 342 -16.54 12.27 -7.79
C ALA A 342 -17.28 12.70 -9.07
N ALA A 343 -16.98 13.88 -9.62
CA ALA A 343 -17.58 14.34 -10.85
C ALA A 343 -17.29 13.43 -12.06
N ALA A 344 -16.06 12.89 -12.14
CA ALA A 344 -15.69 11.91 -13.17
C ALA A 344 -16.38 10.56 -12.89
N PHE A 345 -16.34 10.08 -11.65
CA PHE A 345 -16.95 8.80 -11.24
C PHE A 345 -18.44 8.74 -11.60
N LEU A 346 -19.17 9.83 -11.38
CA LEU A 346 -20.60 9.90 -11.64
C LEU A 346 -20.96 9.81 -13.14
N THR A 347 -20.02 10.00 -14.04
CA THR A 347 -20.26 9.79 -15.50
C THR A 347 -20.65 8.34 -15.80
N ALA A 348 -20.22 7.37 -14.99
CA ALA A 348 -20.59 5.97 -15.10
C ALA A 348 -22.11 5.74 -14.92
N PHE A 349 -22.81 6.64 -14.28
CA PHE A 349 -24.24 6.52 -13.97
C PHE A 349 -25.14 7.39 -14.87
N ALA A 350 -24.56 8.01 -15.90
CA ALA A 350 -25.33 8.84 -16.82
C ALA A 350 -26.42 8.03 -17.55
N GLY A 351 -27.69 8.43 -17.38
CA GLY A 351 -28.84 7.75 -17.97
C GLY A 351 -29.21 6.41 -17.32
N ILE A 352 -28.73 6.13 -16.11
CA ILE A 352 -29.10 4.96 -15.31
C ILE A 352 -30.24 5.36 -14.35
N ASP A 353 -31.36 4.62 -14.37
CA ASP A 353 -32.46 4.81 -13.42
C ASP A 353 -32.17 4.06 -12.12
N ALA A 354 -31.51 4.74 -11.19
CA ALA A 354 -31.13 4.21 -9.88
C ALA A 354 -31.04 5.32 -8.83
N GLU A 355 -31.18 4.94 -7.56
CA GLU A 355 -30.87 5.77 -6.41
C GLU A 355 -29.41 5.56 -6.04
N LEU A 356 -28.61 6.65 -6.02
CA LEU A 356 -27.21 6.59 -5.65
C LEU A 356 -27.01 6.97 -4.19
N HIS A 357 -26.43 6.06 -3.42
CA HIS A 357 -26.18 6.21 -1.99
C HIS A 357 -24.68 6.27 -1.71
N VAL A 358 -24.20 7.36 -1.11
CA VAL A 358 -22.79 7.53 -0.74
C VAL A 358 -22.52 6.73 0.53
N LEU A 359 -21.65 5.70 0.43
CA LEU A 359 -21.30 4.79 1.54
C LEU A 359 -20.13 5.26 2.37
N GLN A 360 -19.31 6.19 1.87
CA GLN A 360 -18.14 6.68 2.58
C GLN A 360 -18.49 7.69 3.65
N LYS A 361 -17.89 7.55 4.84
CA LYS A 361 -18.05 8.48 5.97
C LYS A 361 -17.27 9.77 5.76
N GLN A 362 -16.06 9.67 5.21
CA GLN A 362 -15.22 10.82 4.92
C GLN A 362 -15.38 11.21 3.45
N ILE A 363 -15.86 12.44 3.23
CA ILE A 363 -16.01 13.02 1.90
C ILE A 363 -15.00 14.14 1.78
N ARG A 364 -14.19 14.12 0.73
CA ARG A 364 -13.19 15.17 0.47
C ARG A 364 -13.91 16.45 0.04
N ASP A 365 -13.36 17.60 0.44
CA ASP A 365 -13.91 18.91 0.07
C ASP A 365 -14.07 19.07 -1.45
N ALA A 366 -13.12 18.54 -2.23
CA ALA A 366 -13.16 18.57 -3.68
C ALA A 366 -14.31 17.72 -4.28
N ASP A 367 -14.73 16.65 -3.61
CA ASP A 367 -15.78 15.74 -4.05
C ASP A 367 -17.18 16.14 -3.57
N ALA A 368 -17.24 16.91 -2.47
CA ALA A 368 -18.49 17.27 -1.81
C ALA A 368 -19.51 17.95 -2.74
N PRO A 369 -19.15 18.89 -3.65
CA PRO A 369 -20.12 19.52 -4.56
C PRO A 369 -20.77 18.51 -5.52
N ALA A 370 -20.02 17.57 -6.07
CA ALA A 370 -20.53 16.56 -6.99
C ALA A 370 -21.42 15.52 -6.29
N LEU A 371 -21.13 15.21 -5.03
CA LEU A 371 -21.90 14.25 -4.23
C LEU A 371 -23.11 14.87 -3.53
N ALA A 372 -23.21 16.21 -3.45
CA ALA A 372 -24.29 16.91 -2.75
C ALA A 372 -25.71 16.56 -3.24
N PRO A 373 -25.96 16.32 -4.55
CA PRO A 373 -27.29 15.95 -5.04
C PRO A 373 -27.72 14.52 -4.71
N LEU A 374 -26.81 13.67 -4.21
CA LEU A 374 -27.03 12.25 -3.97
C LEU A 374 -27.55 11.99 -2.55
N HIS A 375 -27.97 10.75 -2.29
CA HIS A 375 -28.31 10.31 -0.94
C HIS A 375 -27.03 10.17 -0.09
N ARG A 376 -26.70 11.21 0.65
CA ARG A 376 -25.54 11.26 1.56
C ARG A 376 -25.94 10.79 2.94
N HIS A 377 -25.07 9.97 3.54
CA HIS A 377 -25.30 9.37 4.87
C HIS A 377 -24.15 9.61 5.84
N ASP A 378 -23.11 10.32 5.42
CA ASP A 378 -21.87 10.57 6.17
C ASP A 378 -22.09 11.09 7.59
N ALA A 379 -23.07 12.00 7.78
CA ALA A 379 -23.42 12.54 9.09
C ALA A 379 -24.18 11.55 10.01
N LEU A 380 -24.73 10.48 9.45
CA LEU A 380 -25.54 9.50 10.17
C LEU A 380 -24.77 8.19 10.45
N ILE A 381 -23.65 7.98 9.78
CA ILE A 381 -22.77 6.82 10.00
C ILE A 381 -21.94 7.10 11.25
N GLU A 382 -22.12 6.30 12.28
CA GLU A 382 -21.30 6.37 13.50
C GLU A 382 -20.10 5.43 13.40
N ASP A 383 -20.33 4.17 13.06
CA ASP A 383 -19.29 3.14 12.89
C ASP A 383 -19.63 2.17 11.74
N PHE A 384 -18.84 1.07 11.64
CA PHE A 384 -19.03 0.09 10.56
C PHE A 384 -20.30 -0.74 10.68
N ARG A 385 -21.05 -0.74 11.80
CA ARG A 385 -22.37 -1.37 11.89
C ARG A 385 -23.38 -0.64 11.02
N ASP A 386 -23.29 0.69 11.01
CA ASP A 386 -24.13 1.54 10.14
C ASP A 386 -23.76 1.34 8.67
N THR A 387 -22.45 1.38 8.37
CA THR A 387 -21.97 1.15 7.01
C THR A 387 -22.36 -0.24 6.51
N ALA A 388 -22.29 -1.27 7.36
CA ALA A 388 -22.71 -2.63 7.00
C ALA A 388 -24.22 -2.73 6.76
N ALA A 389 -25.04 -2.09 7.60
CA ALA A 389 -26.50 -2.07 7.42
C ALA A 389 -26.91 -1.32 6.15
N LEU A 390 -26.30 -0.16 5.91
CA LEU A 390 -26.53 0.61 4.69
C LEU A 390 -26.10 -0.18 3.45
N THR A 391 -24.92 -0.79 3.48
CA THR A 391 -24.38 -1.63 2.38
C THR A 391 -25.27 -2.83 2.10
N ALA A 392 -25.76 -3.52 3.14
CA ALA A 392 -26.64 -4.69 3.00
C ALA A 392 -28.01 -4.35 2.38
N LEU A 393 -28.43 -3.10 2.37
CA LEU A 393 -29.67 -2.60 1.75
C LEU A 393 -29.47 -2.12 0.31
N MET A 394 -28.28 -2.24 -0.25
CA MET A 394 -27.96 -1.92 -1.65
C MET A 394 -28.13 -3.16 -2.54
N ASP A 395 -28.58 -2.93 -3.77
CA ASP A 395 -28.65 -3.97 -4.80
C ASP A 395 -27.30 -4.20 -5.48
N LEU A 396 -26.46 -3.18 -5.45
CA LEU A 396 -25.10 -3.18 -6.00
C LEU A 396 -24.26 -2.14 -5.27
N VAL A 397 -23.00 -2.46 -5.06
CA VAL A 397 -22.00 -1.46 -4.66
C VAL A 397 -21.03 -1.24 -5.82
N VAL A 398 -20.75 0.02 -6.18
CA VAL A 398 -19.72 0.39 -7.16
C VAL A 398 -18.71 1.27 -6.45
N THR A 399 -17.46 0.81 -6.37
CA THR A 399 -16.46 1.45 -5.51
C THR A 399 -15.06 1.32 -6.10
N VAL A 400 -14.18 2.25 -5.74
CA VAL A 400 -12.75 2.06 -5.91
C VAL A 400 -12.21 1.04 -4.90
N ASP A 401 -10.94 0.63 -5.03
CA ASP A 401 -10.28 -0.31 -4.11
C ASP A 401 -10.09 0.29 -2.71
N THR A 402 -11.07 0.06 -1.86
CA THR A 402 -11.13 0.62 -0.49
C THR A 402 -11.99 -0.23 0.44
N ALA A 403 -12.05 0.09 1.73
CA ALA A 403 -12.79 -0.68 2.75
C ALA A 403 -14.26 -1.03 2.36
N PRO A 404 -15.06 -0.16 1.72
CA PRO A 404 -16.37 -0.52 1.17
C PRO A 404 -16.39 -1.71 0.20
N ALA A 405 -15.34 -1.91 -0.62
CA ALA A 405 -15.24 -3.07 -1.49
C ALA A 405 -15.18 -4.39 -0.68
N HIS A 406 -14.31 -4.39 0.34
CA HIS A 406 -14.16 -5.54 1.22
C HIS A 406 -15.39 -5.80 2.10
N LEU A 407 -16.04 -4.73 2.56
CA LEU A 407 -17.26 -4.84 3.35
C LEU A 407 -18.40 -5.43 2.52
N ALA A 408 -18.65 -4.91 1.31
CA ALA A 408 -19.69 -5.42 0.42
C ALA A 408 -19.45 -6.90 0.07
N GLY A 409 -18.21 -7.26 -0.28
CA GLY A 409 -17.83 -8.64 -0.54
C GLY A 409 -18.02 -9.55 0.68
N ALA A 410 -17.67 -9.09 1.89
CA ALA A 410 -17.84 -9.83 3.14
C ALA A 410 -19.32 -10.05 3.51
N LEU A 411 -20.19 -9.09 3.18
CA LEU A 411 -21.65 -9.19 3.37
C LEU A 411 -22.35 -9.98 2.26
N GLY A 412 -21.65 -10.42 1.21
CA GLY A 412 -22.23 -11.10 0.07
C GLY A 412 -23.04 -10.19 -0.87
N VAL A 413 -22.91 -8.88 -0.74
CA VAL A 413 -23.57 -7.91 -1.61
C VAL A 413 -22.81 -7.87 -2.95
N PRO A 414 -23.50 -7.83 -4.11
CA PRO A 414 -22.85 -7.61 -5.41
C PRO A 414 -21.99 -6.36 -5.39
N VAL A 415 -20.73 -6.49 -5.78
CA VAL A 415 -19.79 -5.37 -5.75
C VAL A 415 -18.98 -5.27 -7.03
N TRP A 416 -18.94 -4.08 -7.60
CA TRP A 416 -18.10 -3.74 -8.74
C TRP A 416 -16.94 -2.89 -8.25
N VAL A 417 -15.72 -3.41 -8.41
CA VAL A 417 -14.51 -2.75 -7.94
C VAL A 417 -13.76 -2.16 -9.12
N LEU A 418 -13.57 -0.84 -9.07
CA LEU A 418 -12.82 -0.10 -10.07
C LEU A 418 -11.35 -0.06 -9.65
N LEU A 419 -10.48 -0.62 -10.47
CA LEU A 419 -9.10 -0.88 -10.15
C LEU A 419 -8.16 -0.05 -11.02
N GLN A 420 -7.15 0.53 -10.39
CA GLN A 420 -6.02 1.16 -11.08
C GLN A 420 -5.24 0.15 -11.92
N HIS A 421 -4.47 0.64 -12.87
CA HIS A 421 -3.45 -0.16 -13.54
C HIS A 421 -2.40 -0.60 -12.51
N GLY A 422 -1.99 -1.85 -12.51
CA GLY A 422 -1.10 -2.36 -11.46
C GLY A 422 -1.76 -2.49 -10.07
N ALA A 423 -3.07 -2.77 -10.03
CA ALA A 423 -3.84 -2.90 -8.78
C ALA A 423 -3.22 -3.88 -7.78
N ASP A 424 -3.63 -3.75 -6.50
CA ASP A 424 -3.17 -4.59 -5.40
C ASP A 424 -3.28 -6.11 -5.71
N PHE A 425 -2.39 -6.90 -5.14
CA PHE A 425 -2.30 -8.36 -5.33
C PHE A 425 -3.60 -9.11 -4.99
N ARG A 426 -4.44 -8.56 -4.12
CA ARG A 426 -5.71 -9.17 -3.69
C ARG A 426 -6.66 -9.41 -4.85
N TRP A 427 -6.58 -8.55 -5.87
CA TRP A 427 -7.42 -8.61 -7.05
C TRP A 427 -6.83 -9.44 -8.18
N LEU A 428 -5.61 -9.97 -8.00
CA LEU A 428 -4.84 -10.70 -9.01
C LEU A 428 -4.67 -9.93 -10.33
N ARG A 429 -4.26 -10.61 -11.38
CA ARG A 429 -4.06 -10.03 -12.72
C ARG A 429 -5.01 -10.69 -13.72
N GLU A 430 -5.31 -10.00 -14.82
CA GLU A 430 -6.03 -10.55 -15.97
C GLU A 430 -7.40 -11.21 -15.64
N ARG A 431 -8.06 -10.79 -14.55
CA ARG A 431 -9.36 -11.33 -14.11
C ARG A 431 -10.42 -10.23 -14.03
N THR A 432 -11.65 -10.62 -14.31
CA THR A 432 -12.86 -9.79 -14.12
C THR A 432 -13.68 -10.21 -12.90
N ASP A 433 -13.27 -11.27 -12.20
CA ASP A 433 -13.83 -11.80 -10.96
C ASP A 433 -12.80 -11.79 -9.83
N SER A 434 -13.21 -12.09 -8.61
CA SER A 434 -12.31 -12.21 -7.46
C SER A 434 -12.45 -13.57 -6.78
N PRO A 435 -11.33 -14.29 -6.53
CA PRO A 435 -11.40 -15.54 -5.77
C PRO A 435 -11.67 -15.31 -4.28
N TRP A 436 -11.50 -14.08 -3.80
CA TRP A 436 -11.81 -13.69 -2.41
C TRP A 436 -13.29 -13.39 -2.20
N TYR A 437 -13.97 -12.89 -3.23
CA TYR A 437 -15.36 -12.43 -3.17
C TYR A 437 -16.12 -12.88 -4.42
N PRO A 438 -16.84 -14.02 -4.38
CA PRO A 438 -17.57 -14.54 -5.55
C PRO A 438 -18.60 -13.58 -6.14
N THR A 439 -19.07 -12.58 -5.35
CA THR A 439 -20.01 -11.55 -5.82
C THR A 439 -19.32 -10.33 -6.46
N ALA A 440 -17.98 -10.32 -6.50
CA ALA A 440 -17.24 -9.18 -7.03
C ALA A 440 -17.06 -9.28 -8.55
N ARG A 441 -17.22 -8.14 -9.23
CA ARG A 441 -16.81 -7.92 -10.62
C ARG A 441 -15.75 -6.81 -10.67
N LEU A 442 -14.67 -7.03 -11.39
CA LEU A 442 -13.52 -6.13 -11.45
C LEU A 442 -13.48 -5.38 -12.78
N PHE A 443 -13.28 -4.07 -12.70
CA PHE A 443 -13.11 -3.17 -13.82
C PHE A 443 -11.74 -2.52 -13.71
N ARG A 444 -10.81 -2.82 -14.63
CA ARG A 444 -9.42 -2.40 -14.57
C ARG A 444 -9.11 -1.32 -15.59
N GLN A 445 -8.25 -0.37 -15.21
CA GLN A 445 -7.67 0.55 -16.17
C GLN A 445 -6.88 -0.23 -17.25
N PRO A 446 -7.14 0.01 -18.53
CA PRO A 446 -6.36 -0.60 -19.61
C PRO A 446 -4.94 -0.03 -19.69
N GLY A 447 -4.71 1.16 -19.18
CA GLY A 447 -3.43 1.83 -19.05
C GLY A 447 -3.45 2.82 -17.89
N TYR A 448 -2.28 3.22 -17.42
CA TYR A 448 -2.13 4.09 -16.27
C TYR A 448 -2.92 5.41 -16.41
N GLY A 449 -3.80 5.68 -15.44
CA GLY A 449 -4.62 6.89 -15.38
C GLY A 449 -5.88 6.88 -16.26
N ASP A 450 -6.13 5.82 -17.05
CA ASP A 450 -7.30 5.76 -17.94
C ASP A 450 -8.58 5.33 -17.21
N TRP A 451 -9.03 6.19 -16.30
CA TRP A 451 -10.32 6.02 -15.63
C TRP A 451 -11.51 6.19 -16.58
N ALA A 452 -11.36 6.97 -17.66
CA ALA A 452 -12.44 7.19 -18.61
C ALA A 452 -12.91 5.91 -19.28
N ALA A 453 -11.97 5.04 -19.69
CA ALA A 453 -12.30 3.73 -20.25
C ALA A 453 -12.99 2.82 -19.22
N VAL A 454 -12.56 2.83 -17.95
CA VAL A 454 -13.19 2.07 -16.86
C VAL A 454 -14.63 2.52 -16.65
N LEU A 455 -14.86 3.82 -16.54
CA LEU A 455 -16.19 4.40 -16.27
C LEU A 455 -17.16 4.14 -17.45
N ALA A 456 -16.66 4.16 -18.69
CA ALA A 456 -17.45 3.77 -19.86
C ALA A 456 -17.86 2.28 -19.82
N GLN A 457 -16.97 1.38 -19.41
CA GLN A 457 -17.28 -0.05 -19.24
C GLN A 457 -18.31 -0.26 -18.13
N VAL A 458 -18.20 0.46 -17.01
CA VAL A 458 -19.17 0.42 -15.89
C VAL A 458 -20.54 0.89 -16.38
N ASN A 459 -20.61 2.03 -17.11
CA ASN A 459 -21.88 2.53 -17.66
C ASN A 459 -22.53 1.51 -18.63
N ALA A 460 -21.75 0.95 -19.54
CA ALA A 460 -22.25 -0.09 -20.46
C ALA A 460 -22.80 -1.30 -19.70
N ALA A 461 -22.10 -1.76 -18.67
CA ALA A 461 -22.53 -2.89 -17.84
C ALA A 461 -23.80 -2.57 -17.03
N LEU A 462 -23.95 -1.33 -16.51
CA LEU A 462 -25.17 -0.89 -15.79
C LEU A 462 -26.40 -0.83 -16.69
N ARG A 463 -26.23 -0.62 -18.01
CA ARG A 463 -27.33 -0.58 -18.99
C ARG A 463 -27.82 -1.97 -19.38
N THR A 464 -26.99 -2.99 -19.21
CA THR A 464 -27.30 -4.37 -19.67
C THR A 464 -27.72 -5.29 -18.53
N GLY A 465 -27.56 -4.92 -17.29
CA GLY A 465 -27.90 -5.69 -16.08
C GLY A 465 -28.57 -4.88 -15.01
#